data_f65cb19e54702b5bcec7af96613acddb
#
_entry.id   f65cb19e54702b5bcec7af96613acddb
#
_cell.length_a   1.000
_cell.length_b   1.000
_cell.length_c   1.000
_cell.angle_alpha   90.00
_cell.angle_beta   90.00
_cell.angle_gamma   90.00
#
_symmetry.space_group_name_H-M   'P 1'
#
loop_
_entity.id
_entity.type
_entity.pdbx_description
1 polymer ?
#
loop_
_entity_poly.entity_id
_entity_poly.type
_entity_poly.pdbx_seq_one_letter_code
_entity_poly.pdbx_strand_id
1 'polypeptide(L)'
;TADEMIETMKQYASGKASDKALLGHGWDSEKIKNPDPALLDRAFGSRPVILFEKGQETCWMNTAAQTVYRFTPDTCYPEAYWRLLGEVLGDRDFIVPEFKKYMAMMNSRGVTSVKEMGFDNFYGFMDVLEDLEKNKELTLRVNFMSQPVGAGMNLEYGREMRDRFKGDYVRFSGYNRMTDGSISQLCGDLKKPYCCAPDTCCAQEIDYDLIEKETLAVDAENFRFSLHAQGDAAICKVLDIYEKCKRENGRLVNRH
;
A
#
# COMPACT_ATOMS: atom_id res chain seq x y z
N THR A 1 12.28 -23.41 -13.00
CA THR A 1 11.22 -24.42 -12.73
C THR A 1 10.67 -24.24 -11.33
N ALA A 2 9.49 -24.82 -11.03
CA ALA A 2 8.91 -24.83 -9.69
C ALA A 2 9.83 -25.53 -8.67
N ASP A 3 10.46 -26.63 -9.06
CA ASP A 3 11.35 -27.41 -8.20
C ASP A 3 12.61 -26.61 -7.83
N GLU A 4 13.24 -25.94 -8.79
CA GLU A 4 14.41 -25.08 -8.53
C GLU A 4 14.08 -23.95 -7.55
N MET A 5 12.89 -23.35 -7.69
CA MET A 5 12.45 -22.30 -6.80
C MET A 5 12.19 -22.83 -5.37
N ILE A 6 11.55 -23.99 -5.26
CA ILE A 6 11.30 -24.66 -3.97
C ILE A 6 12.63 -25.00 -3.29
N GLU A 7 13.61 -25.53 -4.01
CA GLU A 7 14.93 -25.83 -3.45
C GLU A 7 15.67 -24.56 -3.01
N THR A 8 15.60 -23.48 -3.79
CA THR A 8 16.15 -22.18 -3.38
C THR A 8 15.51 -21.68 -2.09
N MET A 9 14.19 -21.83 -1.97
CA MET A 9 13.46 -21.42 -0.77
C MET A 9 13.81 -22.30 0.44
N LYS A 10 13.96 -23.60 0.27
CA LYS A 10 14.41 -24.50 1.35
C LYS A 10 15.79 -24.12 1.85
N GLN A 11 16.72 -23.81 0.94
CA GLN A 11 18.06 -23.33 1.31
C GLN A 11 17.99 -22.02 2.09
N TYR A 12 17.17 -21.07 1.64
CA TYR A 12 16.94 -19.80 2.33
C TYR A 12 16.29 -20.00 3.71
N ALA A 13 15.35 -20.93 3.82
CA ALA A 13 14.63 -21.25 5.05
C ALA A 13 15.48 -22.01 6.07
N SER A 14 16.54 -22.64 5.61
CA SER A 14 17.45 -23.39 6.46
C SER A 14 18.17 -22.45 7.44
N GLY A 15 18.03 -22.75 8.75
CA GLY A 15 18.57 -21.89 9.81
C GLY A 15 17.71 -20.69 10.22
N LYS A 16 16.49 -20.53 9.64
CA LYS A 16 15.52 -19.52 10.07
C LYS A 16 14.41 -20.14 10.90
N ALA A 17 13.85 -19.36 11.83
CA ALA A 17 12.73 -19.79 12.66
C ALA A 17 11.58 -20.35 11.81
N SER A 18 11.04 -21.50 12.19
CA SER A 18 10.02 -22.23 11.43
C SER A 18 8.59 -21.73 11.67
N ASP A 19 8.41 -20.88 12.66
CA ASP A 19 7.14 -20.27 13.07
C ASP A 19 6.75 -19.04 12.23
N LYS A 20 7.71 -18.39 11.58
CA LYS A 20 7.45 -17.23 10.71
C LYS A 20 7.12 -17.65 9.27
N ALA A 21 6.25 -16.90 8.64
CA ALA A 21 5.94 -17.08 7.22
C ALA A 21 7.18 -16.94 6.35
N LEU A 22 7.24 -17.73 5.30
CA LEU A 22 8.25 -17.64 4.26
C LEU A 22 7.71 -16.83 3.10
N LEU A 23 8.23 -15.62 2.94
CA LEU A 23 7.81 -14.68 1.89
C LEU A 23 8.86 -14.65 0.79
N GLY A 24 8.42 -14.67 -0.45
CA GLY A 24 9.27 -14.55 -1.63
C GLY A 24 8.61 -13.69 -2.70
N HIS A 25 9.43 -13.19 -3.62
CA HIS A 25 8.95 -12.38 -4.74
C HIS A 25 9.67 -12.77 -6.03
N GLY A 26 8.98 -12.64 -7.16
CA GLY A 26 9.60 -12.71 -8.47
C GLY A 26 9.43 -14.05 -9.19
N TRP A 27 8.48 -14.90 -8.77
CA TRP A 27 8.10 -16.01 -9.63
C TRP A 27 7.39 -15.49 -10.89
N ASP A 28 7.42 -16.28 -11.95
CA ASP A 28 7.02 -15.87 -13.28
C ASP A 28 5.97 -16.86 -13.82
N SER A 29 4.74 -16.40 -13.99
CA SER A 29 3.62 -17.21 -14.47
C SER A 29 3.79 -17.71 -15.91
N GLU A 30 4.62 -17.05 -16.71
CA GLU A 30 4.94 -17.56 -18.05
C GLU A 30 5.76 -18.86 -17.98
N LYS A 31 6.58 -19.00 -16.92
CA LYS A 31 7.43 -20.19 -16.69
C LYS A 31 6.78 -21.25 -15.82
N ILE A 32 5.96 -20.84 -14.87
CA ILE A 32 5.26 -21.73 -13.94
C ILE A 32 3.76 -21.47 -14.12
N LYS A 33 3.17 -22.14 -15.10
CA LYS A 33 1.72 -22.07 -15.36
C LYS A 33 0.98 -22.85 -14.28
N ASN A 34 -0.12 -22.29 -13.76
CA ASN A 34 -0.99 -22.90 -12.76
C ASN A 34 -0.20 -23.44 -11.55
N PRO A 35 0.37 -22.57 -10.73
CA PRO A 35 1.17 -22.96 -9.58
C PRO A 35 0.33 -23.80 -8.61
N ASP A 36 0.73 -25.09 -8.42
CA ASP A 36 0.01 -26.02 -7.56
C ASP A 36 0.37 -25.80 -6.08
N PRO A 37 -0.57 -25.37 -5.21
CA PRO A 37 -0.34 -25.22 -3.78
C PRO A 37 0.22 -26.48 -3.10
N ALA A 38 -0.14 -27.66 -3.58
CA ALA A 38 0.30 -28.94 -3.03
C ALA A 38 1.82 -29.14 -3.15
N LEU A 39 2.50 -28.48 -4.10
CA LEU A 39 3.97 -28.50 -4.18
C LEU A 39 4.59 -27.80 -2.96
N LEU A 40 4.04 -26.66 -2.56
CA LEU A 40 4.48 -25.90 -1.38
C LEU A 40 4.06 -26.62 -0.09
N ASP A 41 2.86 -27.23 -0.04
CA ASP A 41 2.42 -28.02 1.11
C ASP A 41 3.35 -29.20 1.38
N ARG A 42 3.76 -29.93 0.35
CA ARG A 42 4.72 -31.04 0.49
C ARG A 42 6.11 -30.58 0.91
N ALA A 43 6.53 -29.41 0.43
CA ALA A 43 7.88 -28.90 0.69
C ALA A 43 8.04 -28.26 2.07
N PHE A 44 7.01 -27.59 2.59
CA PHE A 44 7.09 -26.74 3.78
C PHE A 44 6.08 -27.10 4.90
N GLY A 45 5.16 -28.05 4.64
CA GLY A 45 4.20 -28.53 5.64
C GLY A 45 3.31 -27.43 6.17
N SER A 46 3.28 -27.28 7.49
CA SER A 46 2.46 -26.28 8.18
C SER A 46 3.04 -24.86 8.21
N ARG A 47 4.26 -24.66 7.66
CA ARG A 47 4.83 -23.31 7.55
C ARG A 47 4.12 -22.52 6.47
N PRO A 48 3.58 -21.32 6.77
CA PRO A 48 2.99 -20.47 5.74
C PRO A 48 4.02 -20.02 4.71
N VAL A 49 3.70 -20.17 3.43
CA VAL A 49 4.54 -19.77 2.29
C VAL A 49 3.74 -18.95 1.31
N ILE A 50 4.26 -17.79 0.94
CA ILE A 50 3.65 -16.88 -0.04
C ILE A 50 4.72 -16.36 -0.98
N LEU A 51 4.52 -16.56 -2.27
CA LEU A 51 5.41 -16.12 -3.34
C LEU A 51 4.66 -15.14 -4.24
N PHE A 52 5.05 -13.88 -4.21
CA PHE A 52 4.46 -12.86 -5.06
C PHE A 52 4.97 -12.97 -6.48
N GLU A 53 4.08 -12.88 -7.45
CA GLU A 53 4.41 -12.90 -8.86
C GLU A 53 5.14 -11.61 -9.28
N LYS A 54 6.05 -11.75 -10.22
CA LYS A 54 6.78 -10.63 -10.79
C LYS A 54 5.87 -9.75 -11.65
N GLY A 55 5.57 -8.54 -11.17
CA GLY A 55 4.82 -7.54 -11.92
C GLY A 55 3.31 -7.81 -12.04
N GLN A 56 2.77 -8.75 -11.27
CA GLN A 56 1.35 -9.05 -11.19
C GLN A 56 0.84 -8.93 -9.75
N GLU A 57 -0.46 -8.81 -9.62
CA GLU A 57 -1.14 -8.64 -8.34
C GLU A 57 -1.65 -9.97 -7.77
N THR A 58 -0.92 -11.05 -8.01
CA THR A 58 -1.25 -12.40 -7.53
C THR A 58 -0.08 -13.05 -6.81
N CYS A 59 -0.32 -14.22 -6.22
CA CYS A 59 0.69 -14.98 -5.51
C CYS A 59 0.49 -16.48 -5.67
N TRP A 60 1.57 -17.23 -5.45
CA TRP A 60 1.52 -18.66 -5.22
C TRP A 60 1.70 -18.92 -3.72
N MET A 61 0.71 -19.58 -3.10
CA MET A 61 0.69 -19.78 -1.66
C MET A 61 0.22 -21.17 -1.29
N ASN A 62 0.70 -21.68 -0.15
CA ASN A 62 0.28 -22.97 0.35
C ASN A 62 -0.99 -22.89 1.21
N THR A 63 -1.55 -24.07 1.54
CA THR A 63 -2.77 -24.19 2.35
C THR A 63 -2.60 -23.58 3.74
N ALA A 64 -1.42 -23.73 4.36
CA ALA A 64 -1.11 -23.13 5.65
C ALA A 64 -1.19 -21.59 5.60
N ALA A 65 -0.65 -20.98 4.55
CA ALA A 65 -0.73 -19.52 4.38
C ALA A 65 -2.17 -19.04 4.16
N GLN A 66 -2.96 -19.74 3.34
CA GLN A 66 -4.37 -19.41 3.14
C GLN A 66 -5.18 -19.47 4.45
N THR A 67 -4.89 -20.46 5.28
CA THR A 67 -5.55 -20.63 6.58
C THR A 67 -5.19 -19.52 7.57
N VAL A 68 -3.90 -19.19 7.67
CA VAL A 68 -3.39 -18.17 8.62
C VAL A 68 -3.82 -16.78 8.21
N TYR A 69 -3.60 -16.42 6.95
CA TYR A 69 -3.81 -15.05 6.47
C TYR A 69 -5.20 -14.81 5.89
N ARG A 70 -6.02 -15.85 5.71
CA ARG A 70 -7.43 -15.77 5.26
C ARG A 70 -7.63 -15.01 3.95
N PHE A 71 -6.72 -15.18 3.00
CA PHE A 71 -6.87 -14.76 1.62
C PHE A 71 -6.39 -15.87 0.66
N THR A 72 -6.71 -15.74 -0.61
CA THR A 72 -6.35 -16.69 -1.68
C THR A 72 -5.52 -15.98 -2.74
N PRO A 73 -4.90 -16.71 -3.69
CA PRO A 73 -4.24 -16.08 -4.84
C PRO A 73 -5.10 -15.06 -5.58
N ASP A 74 -6.42 -15.34 -5.73
CA ASP A 74 -7.36 -14.46 -6.44
C ASP A 74 -7.68 -13.17 -5.66
N THR A 75 -7.51 -13.17 -4.34
CA THR A 75 -7.72 -12.02 -3.45
C THR A 75 -6.42 -11.50 -2.86
N CYS A 76 -5.28 -11.91 -3.40
CA CYS A 76 -3.96 -11.56 -2.88
C CYS A 76 -3.73 -10.05 -2.82
N TYR A 77 -4.12 -9.34 -3.86
CA TYR A 77 -4.11 -7.90 -3.89
C TYR A 77 -5.55 -7.35 -3.68
N PRO A 78 -5.81 -6.54 -2.71
CA PRO A 78 -4.96 -5.87 -1.71
C PRO A 78 -4.75 -6.63 -0.38
N GLU A 79 -5.38 -7.80 -0.19
CA GLU A 79 -5.47 -8.49 1.11
C GLU A 79 -4.09 -8.86 1.70
N ALA A 80 -3.14 -9.27 0.84
CA ALA A 80 -1.80 -9.62 1.28
C ALA A 80 -1.09 -8.45 1.96
N TYR A 81 -1.19 -7.25 1.39
CA TYR A 81 -0.56 -6.07 1.97
C TYR A 81 -1.08 -5.75 3.36
N TRP A 82 -2.40 -5.83 3.55
CA TRP A 82 -3.01 -5.50 4.84
C TRP A 82 -2.68 -6.52 5.93
N ARG A 83 -2.71 -7.81 5.60
CA ARG A 83 -2.55 -8.89 6.58
C ARG A 83 -1.10 -9.22 6.89
N LEU A 84 -0.22 -9.15 5.88
CA LEU A 84 1.21 -9.43 6.03
C LEU A 84 2.00 -8.22 6.53
N LEU A 85 1.69 -7.02 6.04
CA LEU A 85 2.41 -5.81 6.48
C LEU A 85 2.23 -5.56 7.98
N GLY A 86 1.04 -5.79 8.53
CA GLY A 86 0.81 -5.64 9.97
C GLY A 86 1.72 -6.52 10.80
N GLU A 87 1.93 -7.78 10.39
CA GLU A 87 2.84 -8.70 11.08
C GLU A 87 4.31 -8.26 10.94
N VAL A 88 4.73 -7.91 9.73
CA VAL A 88 6.12 -7.49 9.45
C VAL A 88 6.44 -6.16 10.12
N LEU A 89 5.54 -5.18 10.03
CA LEU A 89 5.74 -3.85 10.62
C LEU A 89 5.60 -3.85 12.14
N GLY A 90 4.89 -4.83 12.71
CA GLY A 90 4.78 -5.04 14.15
C GLY A 90 6.00 -5.72 14.78
N ASP A 91 6.83 -6.41 13.99
CA ASP A 91 8.08 -7.03 14.47
C ASP A 91 9.20 -5.98 14.55
N ARG A 92 9.32 -5.33 15.70
CA ARG A 92 10.29 -4.24 15.92
C ARG A 92 11.76 -4.68 15.76
N ASP A 93 12.09 -5.90 16.15
CA ASP A 93 13.45 -6.44 16.06
C ASP A 93 13.87 -6.67 14.60
N PHE A 94 12.89 -6.91 13.74
CA PHE A 94 13.08 -7.00 12.29
C PHE A 94 13.03 -5.63 11.62
N ILE A 95 11.95 -4.86 11.86
CA ILE A 95 11.68 -3.67 11.02
C ILE A 95 12.61 -2.50 11.31
N VAL A 96 13.04 -2.30 12.57
CA VAL A 96 13.90 -1.16 12.91
C VAL A 96 15.27 -1.23 12.21
N PRO A 97 16.01 -2.35 12.24
CA PRO A 97 17.25 -2.48 11.48
C PRO A 97 17.05 -2.33 9.96
N GLU A 98 15.98 -2.89 9.41
CA GLU A 98 15.70 -2.81 7.96
C GLU A 98 15.33 -1.38 7.55
N PHE A 99 14.54 -0.67 8.35
CA PHE A 99 14.23 0.74 8.09
C PHE A 99 15.47 1.64 8.17
N LYS A 100 16.39 1.37 9.10
CA LYS A 100 17.68 2.09 9.16
C LYS A 100 18.53 1.84 7.89
N LYS A 101 18.57 0.62 7.38
CA LYS A 101 19.22 0.31 6.09
C LYS A 101 18.54 1.04 4.92
N TYR A 102 17.21 1.06 4.91
CA TYR A 102 16.45 1.80 3.91
C TYR A 102 16.78 3.29 3.95
N MET A 103 16.78 3.92 5.12
CA MET A 103 17.17 5.33 5.27
C MET A 103 18.59 5.58 4.75
N ALA A 104 19.56 4.74 5.11
CA ALA A 104 20.93 4.85 4.63
C ALA A 104 21.02 4.75 3.10
N MET A 105 20.29 3.81 2.50
CA MET A 105 20.22 3.64 1.05
C MET A 105 19.59 4.87 0.38
N MET A 106 18.52 5.44 0.91
CA MET A 106 17.89 6.66 0.38
C MET A 106 18.84 7.85 0.49
N ASN A 107 19.47 8.05 1.66
CA ASN A 107 20.43 9.13 1.87
C ASN A 107 21.64 9.03 0.93
N SER A 108 22.13 7.81 0.63
CA SER A 108 23.24 7.60 -0.31
C SER A 108 22.94 8.07 -1.73
N ARG A 109 21.64 8.23 -2.05
CA ARG A 109 21.15 8.75 -3.34
C ARG A 109 20.71 10.22 -3.26
N GLY A 110 20.97 10.89 -2.14
CA GLY A 110 20.59 12.28 -1.92
C GLY A 110 19.11 12.49 -1.53
N VAL A 111 18.35 11.42 -1.29
CA VAL A 111 16.95 11.51 -0.85
C VAL A 111 16.91 11.74 0.65
N THR A 112 16.29 12.83 1.08
CA THR A 112 16.18 13.24 2.49
C THR A 112 14.73 13.29 3.00
N SER A 113 13.76 13.08 2.13
CA SER A 113 12.34 13.09 2.48
C SER A 113 11.57 12.10 1.61
N VAL A 114 10.60 11.43 2.22
CA VAL A 114 9.66 10.54 1.52
C VAL A 114 8.23 10.90 1.90
N LYS A 115 7.30 10.56 1.02
CA LYS A 115 5.88 10.62 1.29
C LYS A 115 5.33 9.20 1.25
N GLU A 116 4.74 8.79 2.36
CA GLU A 116 4.09 7.49 2.49
C GLU A 116 2.58 7.69 2.35
N MET A 117 1.97 6.97 1.42
CA MET A 117 0.61 7.25 0.98
C MET A 117 -0.46 6.43 1.70
N GLY A 118 -0.10 5.49 2.56
CA GLY A 118 -1.06 4.55 3.12
C GLY A 118 -0.74 4.04 4.52
N PHE A 119 -0.03 4.79 5.34
CA PHE A 119 0.17 4.40 6.73
C PHE A 119 -1.04 4.74 7.59
N ASP A 120 -1.72 3.69 8.04
CA ASP A 120 -2.73 3.76 9.08
C ASP A 120 -2.22 3.12 10.37
N ASN A 121 -2.77 3.57 11.50
CA ASN A 121 -2.24 3.22 12.82
C ASN A 121 -2.28 1.71 13.16
N PHE A 122 -3.14 0.96 12.49
CA PHE A 122 -3.27 -0.48 12.78
C PHE A 122 -2.08 -1.34 12.33
N TYR A 123 -1.12 -0.79 11.58
CA TYR A 123 0.15 -1.48 11.28
C TYR A 123 1.17 -1.41 12.42
N GLY A 124 0.96 -0.57 13.44
CA GLY A 124 1.90 -0.39 14.55
C GLY A 124 3.21 0.34 14.19
N PHE A 125 3.41 0.71 12.91
CA PHE A 125 4.66 1.33 12.47
C PHE A 125 4.79 2.80 12.90
N MET A 126 3.68 3.45 13.21
CA MET A 126 3.69 4.83 13.72
C MET A 126 4.45 4.95 15.04
N ASP A 127 4.32 3.96 15.92
CA ASP A 127 5.06 3.93 17.19
C ASP A 127 6.56 3.78 16.96
N VAL A 128 6.95 3.00 15.95
CA VAL A 128 8.37 2.85 15.56
C VAL A 128 8.93 4.17 15.05
N LEU A 129 8.21 4.89 14.19
CA LEU A 129 8.65 6.19 13.68
C LEU A 129 8.74 7.23 14.81
N GLU A 130 7.78 7.25 15.72
CA GLU A 130 7.77 8.15 16.87
C GLU A 130 8.98 7.90 17.78
N ASP A 131 9.28 6.65 18.09
CA ASP A 131 10.43 6.28 18.91
C ASP A 131 11.76 6.63 18.23
N LEU A 132 11.89 6.36 16.94
CA LEU A 132 13.09 6.74 16.17
C LEU A 132 13.28 8.26 16.12
N GLU A 133 12.19 9.04 16.03
CA GLU A 133 12.28 10.51 16.09
C GLU A 133 12.70 10.99 17.47
N LYS A 134 12.07 10.50 18.55
CA LYS A 134 12.42 10.82 19.94
C LYS A 134 13.88 10.51 20.26
N ASN A 135 14.38 9.40 19.73
CA ASN A 135 15.77 8.98 19.92
C ASN A 135 16.77 9.68 18.98
N LYS A 136 16.31 10.56 18.07
CA LYS A 136 17.13 11.24 17.04
C LYS A 136 17.84 10.28 16.09
N GLU A 137 17.18 9.17 15.77
CA GLU A 137 17.72 8.13 14.89
C GLU A 137 17.21 8.24 13.45
N LEU A 138 16.26 9.15 13.18
CA LEU A 138 15.77 9.42 11.83
C LEU A 138 16.74 10.30 11.05
N THR A 139 17.10 9.85 9.85
CA THR A 139 17.88 10.63 8.87
C THR A 139 17.07 10.95 7.62
N LEU A 140 15.82 10.50 7.58
CA LEU A 140 14.87 10.68 6.49
C LEU A 140 13.58 11.26 7.06
N ARG A 141 13.08 12.34 6.46
CA ARG A 141 11.77 12.88 6.81
C ARG A 141 10.67 12.03 6.20
N VAL A 142 9.71 11.63 7.01
CA VAL A 142 8.55 10.82 6.61
C VAL A 142 7.27 11.65 6.73
N ASN A 143 6.68 11.98 5.59
CA ASN A 143 5.34 12.57 5.56
C ASN A 143 4.36 11.46 5.21
N PHE A 144 3.55 11.05 6.17
CA PHE A 144 2.58 9.97 5.94
C PHE A 144 1.16 10.48 5.76
N MET A 145 0.35 9.67 5.09
CA MET A 145 -1.07 9.89 4.86
C MET A 145 -1.86 8.67 5.31
N SER A 146 -3.13 8.86 5.67
CA SER A 146 -4.07 7.77 5.86
C SER A 146 -4.74 7.41 4.54
N GLN A 147 -4.85 6.13 4.26
CA GLN A 147 -5.64 5.59 3.14
C GLN A 147 -6.66 4.60 3.68
N PRO A 148 -7.85 5.08 4.10
CA PRO A 148 -8.89 4.17 4.58
C PRO A 148 -9.40 3.31 3.41
N VAL A 149 -9.28 2.00 3.57
CA VAL A 149 -9.76 1.01 2.59
C VAL A 149 -11.05 0.41 3.11
N GLY A 150 -12.12 0.49 2.30
CA GLY A 150 -13.43 -0.03 2.66
C GLY A 150 -14.15 0.71 3.79
N ALA A 151 -13.62 1.86 4.22
CA ALA A 151 -14.21 2.74 5.23
C ALA A 151 -14.22 4.20 4.75
N GLY A 152 -15.08 5.04 5.33
CA GLY A 152 -15.07 6.48 5.07
C GLY A 152 -13.89 7.20 5.73
N MET A 153 -13.69 8.47 5.37
CA MET A 153 -12.63 9.30 5.95
C MET A 153 -12.85 9.50 7.45
N ASN A 154 -11.84 9.13 8.25
CA ASN A 154 -11.84 9.36 9.69
C ASN A 154 -11.08 10.66 10.02
N LEU A 155 -11.82 11.78 10.10
CA LEU A 155 -11.24 13.09 10.38
C LEU A 155 -10.73 13.21 11.83
N GLU A 156 -11.30 12.45 12.77
CA GLU A 156 -10.82 12.41 14.15
C GLU A 156 -9.41 11.80 14.23
N TYR A 157 -9.19 10.68 13.55
CA TYR A 157 -7.87 10.10 13.39
C TYR A 157 -6.86 11.10 12.81
N GLY A 158 -7.25 11.86 11.79
CA GLY A 158 -6.37 12.88 11.21
C GLY A 158 -5.99 13.97 12.19
N ARG A 159 -6.95 14.44 13.01
CA ARG A 159 -6.66 15.42 14.07
C ARG A 159 -5.71 14.85 15.12
N GLU A 160 -5.95 13.63 15.56
CA GLU A 160 -5.08 12.92 16.50
C GLU A 160 -3.65 12.78 15.95
N MET A 161 -3.49 12.30 14.72
CA MET A 161 -2.18 12.13 14.09
C MET A 161 -1.46 13.47 13.86
N ARG A 162 -2.17 14.53 13.47
CA ARG A 162 -1.61 15.88 13.36
C ARG A 162 -1.12 16.40 14.71
N ASP A 163 -1.84 16.09 15.78
CA ASP A 163 -1.47 16.51 17.12
C ASP A 163 -0.32 15.67 17.69
N ARG A 164 -0.24 14.40 17.37
CA ARG A 164 0.81 13.47 17.78
C ARG A 164 2.15 13.76 17.09
N PHE A 165 2.13 13.99 15.78
CA PHE A 165 3.34 14.12 14.94
C PHE A 165 3.61 15.58 14.57
N LYS A 166 4.18 16.34 15.50
CA LYS A 166 4.57 17.76 15.32
C LYS A 166 6.08 17.96 15.15
N GLY A 167 6.85 16.87 15.08
CA GLY A 167 8.30 16.89 14.97
C GLY A 167 8.82 17.37 13.61
N ASP A 168 10.13 17.35 13.45
CA ASP A 168 10.79 17.78 12.21
C ASP A 168 10.90 16.66 11.18
N TYR A 169 10.82 15.41 11.64
CA TYR A 169 11.03 14.24 10.79
C TYR A 169 9.75 13.48 10.44
N VAL A 170 8.81 13.35 11.36
CA VAL A 170 7.55 12.64 11.10
C VAL A 170 6.38 13.61 11.13
N ARG A 171 5.58 13.61 10.06
CA ARG A 171 4.41 14.48 9.96
C ARG A 171 3.23 13.76 9.28
N PHE A 172 2.05 13.94 9.85
CA PHE A 172 0.81 13.59 9.17
C PHE A 172 0.50 14.67 8.13
N SER A 173 0.35 14.29 6.87
CA SER A 173 0.10 15.24 5.78
C SER A 173 -1.32 15.19 5.21
N GLY A 174 -2.17 14.30 5.70
CA GLY A 174 -3.56 14.21 5.28
C GLY A 174 -3.97 12.80 4.83
N TYR A 175 -4.78 12.75 3.79
CA TYR A 175 -5.41 11.51 3.34
C TYR A 175 -5.05 11.19 1.90
N ASN A 176 -5.14 9.92 1.56
CA ASN A 176 -5.01 9.40 0.21
C ASN A 176 -6.25 8.55 -0.13
N ARG A 177 -6.69 8.58 -1.38
CA ARG A 177 -7.78 7.74 -1.89
C ARG A 177 -7.55 7.39 -3.35
N MET A 178 -7.95 6.19 -3.72
CA MET A 178 -8.08 5.79 -5.12
C MET A 178 -9.34 6.43 -5.71
N THR A 179 -9.22 7.13 -6.82
CA THR A 179 -10.35 7.61 -7.62
C THR A 179 -10.70 6.55 -8.66
N ASP A 180 -9.75 6.22 -9.50
CA ASP A 180 -9.87 5.16 -10.49
C ASP A 180 -8.81 4.08 -10.27
N GLY A 181 -8.81 3.07 -11.11
CA GLY A 181 -7.86 1.98 -11.07
C GLY A 181 -6.82 2.04 -12.20
N SER A 182 -6.13 0.92 -12.41
CA SER A 182 -5.05 0.86 -13.40
C SER A 182 -5.58 0.77 -14.84
N ILE A 183 -4.85 1.41 -15.74
CA ILE A 183 -5.10 1.34 -17.20
C ILE A 183 -4.98 -0.10 -17.70
N SER A 184 -4.04 -0.87 -17.19
CA SER A 184 -3.84 -2.27 -17.58
C SER A 184 -5.01 -3.19 -17.25
N GLN A 185 -5.84 -2.81 -16.27
CA GLN A 185 -7.05 -3.54 -15.88
C GLN A 185 -8.33 -2.90 -16.45
N LEU A 186 -8.21 -1.95 -17.38
CA LEU A 186 -9.32 -1.15 -17.95
C LEU A 186 -10.09 -0.34 -16.89
N CYS A 187 -9.48 -0.08 -15.74
CA CYS A 187 -10.10 0.61 -14.61
C CYS A 187 -9.70 2.09 -14.50
N GLY A 188 -8.79 2.59 -15.33
CA GLY A 188 -8.55 4.02 -15.49
C GLY A 188 -9.74 4.67 -16.21
N ASP A 189 -10.29 5.76 -15.65
CA ASP A 189 -11.45 6.44 -16.26
C ASP A 189 -10.99 7.35 -17.41
N LEU A 190 -11.31 6.95 -18.63
CA LEU A 190 -10.90 7.62 -19.86
C LEU A 190 -12.05 8.43 -20.47
N LYS A 191 -11.72 9.55 -21.13
CA LYS A 191 -12.66 10.35 -21.92
C LYS A 191 -13.14 9.63 -23.19
N LYS A 192 -12.36 8.66 -23.67
CA LYS A 192 -12.68 7.85 -24.84
C LYS A 192 -12.49 6.38 -24.49
N PRO A 193 -13.25 5.48 -25.13
CA PRO A 193 -13.07 4.05 -24.91
C PRO A 193 -11.64 3.56 -25.15
N TYR A 194 -11.28 2.48 -24.45
CA TYR A 194 -10.00 1.79 -24.67
C TYR A 194 -9.91 1.22 -26.08
N CYS A 195 -8.74 1.32 -26.71
CA CYS A 195 -8.55 0.73 -28.06
C CYS A 195 -8.75 -0.77 -28.10
N CYS A 196 -8.43 -1.48 -27.00
CA CYS A 196 -8.62 -2.92 -26.86
C CYS A 196 -10.02 -3.30 -26.32
N ALA A 197 -10.83 -2.34 -25.86
CA ALA A 197 -12.19 -2.52 -25.36
C ALA A 197 -13.06 -1.30 -25.77
N PRO A 198 -13.54 -1.28 -27.05
CA PRO A 198 -14.20 -0.09 -27.62
C PRO A 198 -15.50 0.34 -26.94
N ASP A 199 -16.08 -0.52 -26.12
CA ASP A 199 -17.33 -0.24 -25.40
C ASP A 199 -17.09 0.19 -23.93
N THR A 200 -15.83 0.37 -23.54
CA THR A 200 -15.45 0.61 -22.13
C THR A 200 -14.55 1.83 -22.01
N CYS A 201 -14.97 2.81 -21.25
CA CYS A 201 -14.13 3.94 -20.79
C CYS A 201 -13.53 3.66 -19.41
N CYS A 202 -14.25 2.90 -18.57
CA CYS A 202 -13.82 2.44 -17.25
C CYS A 202 -14.56 1.14 -16.92
N ALA A 203 -13.86 0.09 -16.51
CA ALA A 203 -14.45 -1.19 -16.16
C ALA A 203 -14.99 -1.24 -14.70
N GLN A 204 -14.74 -0.20 -13.91
CA GLN A 204 -15.25 -0.08 -12.54
C GLN A 204 -16.20 1.11 -12.41
N GLU A 205 -17.13 1.02 -11.48
CA GLU A 205 -17.95 2.14 -11.07
C GLU A 205 -17.17 3.05 -10.12
N ILE A 206 -17.23 4.38 -10.35
CA ILE A 206 -16.54 5.38 -9.54
C ILE A 206 -17.59 6.30 -8.93
N ASP A 207 -17.67 6.34 -7.61
CA ASP A 207 -18.55 7.25 -6.86
C ASP A 207 -17.86 8.62 -6.70
N TYR A 208 -17.94 9.44 -7.73
CA TYR A 208 -17.39 10.80 -7.72
C TYR A 208 -18.09 11.72 -6.71
N ASP A 209 -19.37 11.49 -6.42
CA ASP A 209 -20.13 12.32 -5.46
C ASP A 209 -19.59 12.07 -4.04
N LEU A 210 -19.30 10.83 -3.69
CA LEU A 210 -18.67 10.50 -2.42
C LEU A 210 -17.24 11.07 -2.33
N ILE A 211 -16.44 10.92 -3.39
CA ILE A 211 -15.07 11.46 -3.46
C ILE A 211 -15.09 12.98 -3.27
N GLU A 212 -15.99 13.67 -3.95
CA GLU A 212 -16.17 15.12 -3.81
C GLU A 212 -16.54 15.52 -2.39
N LYS A 213 -17.55 14.88 -1.81
CA LYS A 213 -18.01 15.13 -0.43
C LYS A 213 -16.89 14.94 0.58
N GLU A 214 -16.14 13.86 0.47
CA GLU A 214 -15.01 13.57 1.36
C GLU A 214 -13.87 14.59 1.18
N THR A 215 -13.58 14.96 -0.07
CA THR A 215 -12.52 15.92 -0.36
C THR A 215 -12.85 17.29 0.23
N LEU A 216 -14.09 17.76 0.07
CA LEU A 216 -14.55 19.02 0.67
C LEU A 216 -14.45 19.00 2.19
N ALA A 217 -14.81 17.89 2.84
CA ALA A 217 -14.74 17.76 4.29
C ALA A 217 -13.28 17.73 4.80
N VAL A 218 -12.40 17.04 4.10
CA VAL A 218 -10.96 16.97 4.41
C VAL A 218 -10.30 18.34 4.24
N ASP A 219 -10.61 19.05 3.16
CA ASP A 219 -10.09 20.38 2.89
C ASP A 219 -10.58 21.42 3.92
N ALA A 220 -11.85 21.37 4.33
CA ALA A 220 -12.42 22.22 5.36
C ALA A 220 -11.70 22.09 6.72
N GLU A 221 -11.19 20.91 7.05
CA GLU A 221 -10.36 20.63 8.22
C GLU A 221 -8.87 21.00 8.02
N ASN A 222 -8.54 21.58 6.89
CA ASN A 222 -7.19 21.96 6.53
C ASN A 222 -6.20 20.78 6.43
N PHE A 223 -6.68 19.64 5.95
CA PHE A 223 -5.86 18.50 5.56
C PHE A 223 -5.64 18.47 4.05
N ARG A 224 -4.55 17.87 3.62
CA ARG A 224 -4.33 17.52 2.22
C ARG A 224 -5.13 16.28 1.86
N PHE A 225 -5.60 16.21 0.64
CA PHE A 225 -6.18 15.00 0.11
C PHE A 225 -5.51 14.66 -1.24
N SER A 226 -4.77 13.59 -1.27
CA SER A 226 -4.19 13.06 -2.50
C SER A 226 -5.19 12.11 -3.14
N LEU A 227 -5.65 12.43 -4.34
CA LEU A 227 -6.54 11.58 -5.12
C LEU A 227 -5.74 10.93 -6.24
N HIS A 228 -5.63 9.59 -6.19
CA HIS A 228 -5.04 8.83 -7.29
C HIS A 228 -5.91 8.95 -8.53
N ALA A 229 -5.33 9.28 -9.67
CA ALA A 229 -6.04 9.34 -10.95
C ALA A 229 -5.09 8.98 -12.10
N GLN A 230 -5.42 7.95 -12.87
CA GLN A 230 -4.67 7.50 -14.04
C GLN A 230 -5.36 7.87 -15.34
N GLY A 231 -6.67 7.72 -15.42
CA GLY A 231 -7.44 8.09 -16.61
C GLY A 231 -7.56 9.60 -16.77
N ASP A 232 -7.59 10.07 -18.01
CA ASP A 232 -7.68 11.50 -18.33
C ASP A 232 -9.05 12.10 -17.96
N ALA A 233 -10.12 11.31 -17.89
CA ALA A 233 -11.40 11.72 -17.33
C ALA A 233 -11.32 11.85 -15.80
N ALA A 234 -10.72 10.86 -15.11
CA ALA A 234 -10.51 10.92 -13.67
C ALA A 234 -9.67 12.15 -13.27
N ILE A 235 -8.58 12.43 -13.98
CA ILE A 235 -7.74 13.61 -13.75
C ILE A 235 -8.58 14.90 -13.85
N CYS A 236 -9.41 15.05 -14.90
CA CYS A 236 -10.27 16.22 -15.02
C CYS A 236 -11.25 16.34 -13.84
N LYS A 237 -11.91 15.25 -13.48
CA LYS A 237 -12.86 15.24 -12.35
C LYS A 237 -12.21 15.61 -11.03
N VAL A 238 -11.01 15.09 -10.76
CA VAL A 238 -10.24 15.42 -9.55
C VAL A 238 -9.87 16.90 -9.51
N LEU A 239 -9.47 17.48 -10.64
CA LEU A 239 -9.17 18.91 -10.73
C LEU A 239 -10.41 19.77 -10.53
N ASP A 240 -11.57 19.38 -11.06
CA ASP A 240 -12.85 20.05 -10.83
C ASP A 240 -13.24 20.03 -9.34
N ILE A 241 -13.02 18.89 -8.66
CA ILE A 241 -13.26 18.75 -7.22
C ILE A 241 -12.34 19.69 -6.43
N TYR A 242 -11.06 19.76 -6.75
CA TYR A 242 -10.14 20.68 -6.08
C TYR A 242 -10.47 22.15 -6.34
N GLU A 243 -10.93 22.48 -7.54
CA GLU A 243 -11.45 23.84 -7.81
C GLU A 243 -12.68 24.15 -6.96
N LYS A 244 -13.57 23.17 -6.76
CA LYS A 244 -14.75 23.30 -5.89
C LYS A 244 -14.34 23.53 -4.43
N CYS A 245 -13.34 22.82 -3.92
CA CYS A 245 -12.78 23.07 -2.58
C CYS A 245 -12.36 24.55 -2.43
N LYS A 246 -11.63 25.08 -3.42
CA LYS A 246 -11.24 26.49 -3.42
C LYS A 246 -12.42 27.45 -3.40
N ARG A 247 -13.53 27.14 -4.09
CA ARG A 247 -14.71 27.98 -4.14
C ARG A 247 -15.51 27.96 -2.82
N GLU A 248 -15.65 26.77 -2.21
CA GLU A 248 -16.49 26.56 -1.04
C GLU A 248 -15.77 26.84 0.27
N ASN A 249 -14.53 26.42 0.40
CA ASN A 249 -13.74 26.58 1.62
C ASN A 249 -12.78 27.79 1.56
N GLY A 250 -12.75 28.50 0.44
CA GLY A 250 -11.92 29.70 0.26
C GLY A 250 -10.51 29.38 -0.24
N ARG A 251 -9.51 30.10 0.28
CA ARG A 251 -8.12 29.91 -0.16
C ARG A 251 -7.61 28.51 0.20
N LEU A 252 -7.07 27.80 -0.77
CA LEU A 252 -6.32 26.58 -0.52
C LEU A 252 -5.13 26.90 0.41
N VAL A 253 -5.24 26.50 1.67
CA VAL A 253 -4.15 26.55 2.65
C VAL A 253 -3.23 25.36 2.40
N ASN A 254 -3.81 24.24 2.05
CA ASN A 254 -3.11 23.03 1.64
C ASN A 254 -3.12 22.86 0.12
N ARG A 255 -2.05 22.31 -0.40
CA ARG A 255 -1.96 21.87 -1.79
C ARG A 255 -2.32 20.40 -1.84
N HIS A 256 -3.44 20.12 -2.47
CA HIS A 256 -3.84 18.74 -2.76
C HIS A 256 -2.91 18.09 -3.78
#